data_07e08c5c503d06b0fc859024ae130614
#
_entry.id   07e08c5c503d06b0fc859024ae130614
#
_cell.length_a   1.000
_cell.length_b   1.000
_cell.length_c   1.000
_cell.angle_alpha   90.00
_cell.angle_beta   90.00
_cell.angle_gamma   90.00
#
_symmetry.space_group_name_H-M   'P 1'
#
loop_
_entity.id
_entity.type
_entity.pdbx_description
1 polymer ?
#
loop_
_entity_poly.entity_id
_entity_poly.type
_entity_poly.pdbx_seq_one_letter_code
_entity_poly.pdbx_strand_id
1 'polypeptide(L)'
;MNTKINEILQEIESVIVGKNEIVEKTLMAILAQGHVLMEDVPGVGKTTTAMAFAKVLGLETRRVQFTSDTVPSDIIGFSVYDKKADEFVYKPGAIMTNLLLADEINRTSSKTQSALLEAMEEHKVTVDGKTYDLPNPFIVLATQNPVGSAGTTMLPNSQLDRFLIRVSMGYPDHKSSVNILRDRHVDNPLDRAYAVVNKEELLGLVQDVRKVDMRDTVLDYVTTLVEKTRSHPQVALGVSPRGALAVCRMAKAYAYLNGRDFVMPEDVAAIFTDVCAHRLMLNSKARMMEEKPETVLAEILKTTDMPVLKK
;
A
#
# COMPACT_ATOMS: atom_id res chain seq x y z
N MET A 1 -6.31 -7.42 -20.88
CA MET A 1 -6.33 -7.55 -19.42
C MET A 1 -6.55 -9.02 -19.07
N ASN A 2 -5.90 -9.54 -18.05
CA ASN A 2 -6.09 -10.92 -17.60
C ASN A 2 -7.53 -11.10 -17.11
N THR A 3 -8.25 -12.14 -17.56
CA THR A 3 -9.67 -12.37 -17.22
C THR A 3 -9.88 -12.42 -15.70
N LYS A 4 -8.97 -13.08 -14.97
CA LYS A 4 -9.04 -13.19 -13.50
C LYS A 4 -8.84 -11.84 -12.79
N ILE A 5 -7.97 -10.98 -13.31
CA ILE A 5 -7.78 -9.62 -12.78
C ILE A 5 -9.07 -8.80 -12.97
N ASN A 6 -9.71 -8.90 -14.13
CA ASN A 6 -10.97 -8.21 -14.36
C ASN A 6 -12.08 -8.67 -13.39
N GLU A 7 -12.21 -9.99 -13.17
CA GLU A 7 -13.16 -10.53 -12.20
C GLU A 7 -12.91 -9.98 -10.77
N ILE A 8 -11.64 -9.93 -10.34
CA ILE A 8 -11.26 -9.35 -9.04
C ILE A 8 -11.67 -7.88 -8.96
N LEU A 9 -11.31 -7.07 -9.97
CA LEU A 9 -11.63 -5.64 -9.98
C LEU A 9 -13.14 -5.41 -9.97
N GLN A 10 -13.90 -6.09 -10.82
CA GLN A 10 -15.36 -5.97 -10.90
C GLN A 10 -16.03 -6.32 -9.56
N GLU A 11 -15.57 -7.39 -8.90
CA GLU A 11 -16.14 -7.78 -7.61
C GLU A 11 -15.83 -6.76 -6.51
N ILE A 12 -14.61 -6.21 -6.46
CA ILE A 12 -14.26 -5.16 -5.49
C ILE A 12 -15.04 -3.87 -5.79
N GLU A 13 -15.16 -3.47 -7.06
CA GLU A 13 -15.88 -2.28 -7.50
C GLU A 13 -17.39 -2.37 -7.24
N SER A 14 -17.95 -3.57 -7.17
CA SER A 14 -19.34 -3.80 -6.75
C SER A 14 -19.59 -3.36 -5.31
N VAL A 15 -18.55 -3.40 -4.46
CA VAL A 15 -18.57 -2.97 -3.04
C VAL A 15 -18.12 -1.51 -2.90
N ILE A 16 -17.11 -1.10 -3.67
CA ILE A 16 -16.45 0.21 -3.58
C ILE A 16 -16.81 1.07 -4.78
N VAL A 17 -17.91 1.79 -4.67
CA VAL A 17 -18.49 2.57 -5.77
C VAL A 17 -17.70 3.86 -6.03
N GLY A 18 -17.35 4.11 -7.30
CA GLY A 18 -16.78 5.38 -7.76
C GLY A 18 -15.32 5.61 -7.38
N LYS A 19 -14.55 4.54 -7.09
CA LYS A 19 -13.12 4.60 -6.69
C LYS A 19 -12.25 3.63 -7.50
N ASN A 20 -12.61 3.38 -8.75
CA ASN A 20 -11.98 2.37 -9.61
C ASN A 20 -10.45 2.53 -9.67
N GLU A 21 -9.96 3.76 -9.88
CA GLU A 21 -8.52 4.04 -9.92
C GLU A 21 -7.80 3.62 -8.64
N ILE A 22 -8.41 3.85 -7.47
CA ILE A 22 -7.81 3.48 -6.17
C ILE A 22 -7.86 1.98 -5.95
N VAL A 23 -8.94 1.33 -6.40
CA VAL A 23 -9.07 -0.14 -6.38
C VAL A 23 -7.97 -0.76 -7.25
N GLU A 24 -7.78 -0.28 -8.48
CA GLU A 24 -6.72 -0.73 -9.37
C GLU A 24 -5.32 -0.54 -8.75
N LYS A 25 -5.01 0.68 -8.25
CA LYS A 25 -3.73 0.98 -7.61
C LYS A 25 -3.47 0.10 -6.38
N THR A 26 -4.49 -0.15 -5.58
CA THR A 26 -4.38 -1.03 -4.41
C THR A 26 -4.14 -2.49 -4.83
N LEU A 27 -4.85 -2.99 -5.85
CA LEU A 27 -4.62 -4.33 -6.39
C LEU A 27 -3.20 -4.47 -6.96
N MET A 28 -2.72 -3.48 -7.73
CA MET A 28 -1.34 -3.45 -8.23
C MET A 28 -0.32 -3.53 -7.08
N ALA A 29 -0.53 -2.76 -6.01
CA ALA A 29 0.35 -2.79 -4.85
C ALA A 29 0.35 -4.16 -4.14
N ILE A 30 -0.80 -4.81 -4.02
CA ILE A 30 -0.93 -6.16 -3.47
C ILE A 30 -0.16 -7.17 -4.33
N LEU A 31 -0.35 -7.13 -5.65
CA LEU A 31 0.34 -8.02 -6.59
C LEU A 31 1.85 -7.76 -6.65
N ALA A 32 2.28 -6.52 -6.42
CA ALA A 32 3.68 -6.13 -6.26
C ALA A 32 4.25 -6.48 -4.87
N GLN A 33 3.48 -7.17 -4.02
CA GLN A 33 3.82 -7.49 -2.62
C GLN A 33 4.24 -6.25 -1.82
N GLY A 34 3.48 -5.19 -1.95
CA GLY A 34 3.68 -3.94 -1.22
C GLY A 34 2.56 -3.67 -0.23
N HIS A 35 2.85 -2.78 0.70
CA HIS A 35 1.90 -2.27 1.67
C HIS A 35 1.35 -0.92 1.18
N VAL A 36 0.11 -0.61 1.55
CA VAL A 36 -0.59 0.60 1.10
C VAL A 36 -0.90 1.51 2.28
N LEU A 37 -0.62 2.80 2.13
CA LEU A 37 -1.03 3.82 3.07
C LEU A 37 -2.21 4.61 2.48
N MET A 38 -3.35 4.59 3.16
CA MET A 38 -4.54 5.37 2.80
C MET A 38 -4.60 6.62 3.67
N GLU A 39 -4.37 7.77 3.08
CA GLU A 39 -4.43 9.05 3.78
C GLU A 39 -5.71 9.80 3.43
N ASP A 40 -6.61 9.94 4.40
CA ASP A 40 -7.89 10.60 4.15
C ASP A 40 -8.65 10.94 5.43
N VAL A 41 -9.67 11.80 5.26
CA VAL A 41 -10.62 12.10 6.32
C VAL A 41 -11.38 10.83 6.78
N PRO A 42 -11.87 10.80 8.01
CA PRO A 42 -12.69 9.70 8.50
C PRO A 42 -13.97 9.51 7.66
N GLY A 43 -14.44 8.27 7.55
CA GLY A 43 -15.76 7.96 6.96
C GLY A 43 -15.79 7.79 5.43
N VAL A 44 -14.67 7.88 4.71
CA VAL A 44 -14.63 7.73 3.23
C VAL A 44 -14.60 6.27 2.74
N GLY A 45 -14.69 5.28 3.63
CA GLY A 45 -14.78 3.88 3.23
C GLY A 45 -13.46 3.08 3.28
N LYS A 46 -12.41 3.60 3.93
CA LYS A 46 -11.10 2.91 4.05
C LYS A 46 -11.21 1.49 4.59
N THR A 47 -11.95 1.31 5.68
CA THR A 47 -12.20 -0.01 6.30
C THR A 47 -12.96 -0.94 5.36
N THR A 48 -14.00 -0.43 4.68
CA THR A 48 -14.79 -1.22 3.73
C THR A 48 -13.91 -1.69 2.56
N THR A 49 -13.00 -0.83 2.08
CA THR A 49 -12.05 -1.17 1.02
C THR A 49 -11.14 -2.33 1.44
N ALA A 50 -10.52 -2.26 2.62
CA ALA A 50 -9.67 -3.33 3.12
C ALA A 50 -10.42 -4.66 3.26
N MET A 51 -11.65 -4.62 3.78
CA MET A 51 -12.49 -5.81 3.94
C MET A 51 -12.93 -6.39 2.59
N ALA A 52 -13.21 -5.54 1.58
CA ALA A 52 -13.53 -5.98 0.23
C ALA A 52 -12.34 -6.73 -0.40
N PHE A 53 -11.13 -6.15 -0.32
CA PHE A 53 -9.92 -6.83 -0.79
C PHE A 53 -9.70 -8.17 -0.09
N ALA A 54 -9.81 -8.22 1.25
CA ALA A 54 -9.63 -9.45 1.99
C ALA A 54 -10.61 -10.55 1.54
N LYS A 55 -11.89 -10.19 1.39
CA LYS A 55 -12.95 -11.13 1.02
C LYS A 55 -12.77 -11.63 -0.41
N VAL A 56 -12.57 -10.72 -1.37
CA VAL A 56 -12.44 -11.05 -2.79
C VAL A 56 -11.17 -11.85 -3.10
N LEU A 57 -10.08 -11.58 -2.36
CA LEU A 57 -8.81 -12.28 -2.50
C LEU A 57 -8.69 -13.55 -1.62
N GLY A 58 -9.74 -13.93 -0.90
CA GLY A 58 -9.76 -15.14 -0.05
C GLY A 58 -8.71 -15.11 1.05
N LEU A 59 -8.43 -13.96 1.64
CA LEU A 59 -7.38 -13.76 2.64
C LEU A 59 -7.93 -13.71 4.05
N GLU A 60 -7.22 -14.37 5.00
CA GLU A 60 -7.45 -14.12 6.40
C GLU A 60 -7.12 -12.67 6.73
N THR A 61 -8.02 -11.98 7.43
CA THR A 61 -7.85 -10.56 7.75
C THR A 61 -8.07 -10.30 9.23
N ARG A 62 -7.28 -9.35 9.75
CA ARG A 62 -7.47 -8.77 11.07
C ARG A 62 -7.47 -7.24 10.97
N ARG A 63 -8.22 -6.61 11.87
CA ARG A 63 -8.25 -5.15 12.00
C ARG A 63 -7.72 -4.76 13.37
N VAL A 64 -6.84 -3.78 13.38
CA VAL A 64 -6.38 -3.10 14.59
C VAL A 64 -6.69 -1.63 14.46
N GLN A 65 -7.48 -1.09 15.40
CA GLN A 65 -7.67 0.35 15.57
C GLN A 65 -6.55 0.85 16.48
N PHE A 66 -5.63 1.64 15.93
CA PHE A 66 -4.54 2.20 16.71
C PHE A 66 -5.01 3.38 17.56
N THR A 67 -4.58 3.38 18.83
CA THR A 67 -4.85 4.41 19.83
C THR A 67 -3.58 4.70 20.61
N SER A 68 -3.60 5.71 21.48
CA SER A 68 -2.49 5.98 22.44
C SER A 68 -2.13 4.78 23.29
N ASP A 69 -3.09 3.90 23.57
CA ASP A 69 -2.95 2.79 24.51
C ASP A 69 -2.49 1.49 23.82
N THR A 70 -2.49 1.47 22.48
CA THR A 70 -2.00 0.32 21.71
C THR A 70 -0.51 0.11 21.93
N VAL A 71 -0.13 -1.09 22.35
CA VAL A 71 1.27 -1.44 22.64
C VAL A 71 1.84 -2.42 21.59
N PRO A 72 3.18 -2.52 21.46
CA PRO A 72 3.80 -3.43 20.49
C PRO A 72 3.34 -4.88 20.61
N SER A 73 3.12 -5.38 21.83
CA SER A 73 2.67 -6.75 22.06
C SER A 73 1.27 -7.06 21.50
N ASP A 74 0.40 -6.05 21.34
CA ASP A 74 -0.90 -6.23 20.68
C ASP A 74 -0.73 -6.55 19.20
N ILE A 75 0.35 -6.03 18.60
CA ILE A 75 0.67 -6.18 17.20
C ILE A 75 1.47 -7.46 16.94
N ILE A 76 2.63 -7.61 17.60
CA ILE A 76 3.57 -8.70 17.32
C ILE A 76 3.33 -9.95 18.19
N GLY A 77 2.54 -9.83 19.27
CA GLY A 77 2.33 -10.91 20.24
C GLY A 77 3.30 -10.84 21.41
N PHE A 78 3.19 -11.82 22.29
CA PHE A 78 3.98 -11.96 23.50
C PHE A 78 4.05 -13.43 23.95
N SER A 79 5.01 -13.77 24.81
CA SER A 79 5.07 -15.12 25.41
C SER A 79 4.40 -15.15 26.78
N VAL A 80 3.70 -16.25 27.03
CA VAL A 80 3.06 -16.56 28.33
C VAL A 80 3.64 -17.86 28.85
N TYR A 81 4.00 -17.88 30.12
CA TYR A 81 4.41 -19.12 30.76
C TYR A 81 3.24 -20.05 30.96
N ASP A 82 3.30 -21.23 30.32
CA ASP A 82 2.33 -22.31 30.49
C ASP A 82 2.79 -23.23 31.63
N LYS A 83 2.11 -23.18 32.76
CA LYS A 83 2.42 -24.00 33.94
C LYS A 83 2.26 -25.49 33.70
N LYS A 84 1.44 -25.92 32.72
CA LYS A 84 1.21 -27.35 32.42
C LYS A 84 2.34 -27.91 31.56
N ALA A 85 2.81 -27.11 30.60
CA ALA A 85 3.90 -27.49 29.70
C ALA A 85 5.29 -27.16 30.26
N ASP A 86 5.36 -26.36 31.34
CA ASP A 86 6.60 -25.84 31.96
C ASP A 86 7.47 -25.05 30.97
N GLU A 87 6.80 -24.30 30.06
CA GLU A 87 7.48 -23.54 29.00
C GLU A 87 6.80 -22.21 28.68
N PHE A 88 7.54 -21.32 28.02
CA PHE A 88 6.99 -20.11 27.44
C PHE A 88 6.33 -20.38 26.08
N VAL A 89 5.04 -20.14 25.99
CA VAL A 89 4.25 -20.30 24.76
C VAL A 89 3.97 -18.95 24.12
N TYR A 90 4.31 -18.80 22.85
CA TYR A 90 4.00 -17.60 22.08
C TYR A 90 2.50 -17.46 21.85
N LYS A 91 1.97 -16.30 22.19
CA LYS A 91 0.61 -15.86 21.85
C LYS A 91 0.68 -14.89 20.69
N PRO A 92 0.20 -15.29 19.48
CA PRO A 92 0.31 -14.47 18.28
C PRO A 92 -0.46 -13.16 18.41
N GLY A 93 0.16 -12.06 18.05
CA GLY A 93 -0.47 -10.75 17.94
C GLY A 93 -1.33 -10.62 16.67
N ALA A 94 -1.87 -9.43 16.46
CA ALA A 94 -2.74 -9.13 15.33
C ALA A 94 -2.07 -9.31 13.96
N ILE A 95 -0.75 -9.20 13.92
CA ILE A 95 0.04 -9.28 12.68
C ILE A 95 0.06 -10.67 12.04
N MET A 96 -0.28 -11.72 12.81
CA MET A 96 -0.36 -13.09 12.31
C MET A 96 -1.64 -13.29 11.49
N THR A 97 -1.66 -12.68 10.30
CA THR A 97 -2.76 -12.69 9.34
C THR A 97 -2.22 -12.42 7.93
N ASN A 98 -2.99 -12.70 6.88
CA ASN A 98 -2.59 -12.39 5.50
C ASN A 98 -2.78 -10.92 5.14
N LEU A 99 -3.88 -10.31 5.59
CA LEU A 99 -4.16 -8.89 5.39
C LEU A 99 -4.45 -8.24 6.74
N LEU A 100 -3.60 -7.29 7.13
CA LEU A 100 -3.79 -6.48 8.31
C LEU A 100 -4.34 -5.11 7.92
N LEU A 101 -5.53 -4.76 8.40
CA LEU A 101 -6.00 -3.38 8.41
C LEU A 101 -5.48 -2.67 9.66
N ALA A 102 -4.47 -1.82 9.47
CA ALA A 102 -3.89 -0.97 10.50
C ALA A 102 -4.57 0.40 10.48
N ASP A 103 -5.65 0.56 11.25
CA ASP A 103 -6.51 1.75 11.18
C ASP A 103 -5.99 2.85 12.12
N GLU A 104 -5.81 4.07 11.58
CA GLU A 104 -5.28 5.26 12.27
C GLU A 104 -3.88 5.06 12.89
N ILE A 105 -2.94 4.49 12.11
CA ILE A 105 -1.57 4.16 12.56
C ILE A 105 -0.83 5.35 13.19
N ASN A 106 -1.19 6.58 12.84
CA ASN A 106 -0.58 7.80 13.34
C ASN A 106 -1.13 8.26 14.71
N ARG A 107 -1.99 7.47 15.37
CA ARG A 107 -2.51 7.75 16.73
C ARG A 107 -1.79 6.98 17.83
N THR A 108 -0.89 6.06 17.50
CA THR A 108 -0.15 5.28 18.47
C THR A 108 1.28 5.80 18.68
N SER A 109 1.97 5.25 19.65
CA SER A 109 3.37 5.60 19.94
C SER A 109 4.30 5.21 18.79
N SER A 110 5.42 5.94 18.63
CA SER A 110 6.45 5.60 17.65
C SER A 110 7.04 4.20 17.86
N LYS A 111 7.01 3.69 19.11
CA LYS A 111 7.47 2.34 19.45
C LYS A 111 6.56 1.26 18.84
N THR A 112 5.25 1.45 18.94
CA THR A 112 4.25 0.54 18.32
C THR A 112 4.28 0.63 16.80
N GLN A 113 4.40 1.84 16.25
CA GLN A 113 4.60 2.04 14.80
C GLN A 113 5.84 1.28 14.31
N SER A 114 6.98 1.41 15.00
CA SER A 114 8.22 0.73 14.62
C SER A 114 8.09 -0.78 14.62
N ALA A 115 7.39 -1.37 15.59
CA ALA A 115 7.17 -2.82 15.64
C ALA A 115 6.38 -3.34 14.42
N LEU A 116 5.31 -2.63 14.02
CA LEU A 116 4.57 -2.97 12.81
C LEU A 116 5.44 -2.81 11.55
N LEU A 117 6.13 -1.67 11.44
CA LEU A 117 6.90 -1.34 10.24
C LEU A 117 8.14 -2.22 10.07
N GLU A 118 8.75 -2.70 11.17
CA GLU A 118 9.82 -3.69 11.12
C GLU A 118 9.30 -5.02 10.57
N ALA A 119 8.17 -5.50 11.08
CA ALA A 119 7.55 -6.73 10.61
C ALA A 119 7.09 -6.65 9.14
N MET A 120 6.65 -5.48 8.67
CA MET A 120 6.35 -5.23 7.24
C MET A 120 7.58 -5.41 6.35
N GLU A 121 8.75 -5.06 6.84
CA GLU A 121 10.00 -5.13 6.06
C GLU A 121 10.63 -6.53 6.10
N GLU A 122 10.71 -7.11 7.31
CA GLU A 122 11.40 -8.37 7.54
C GLU A 122 10.53 -9.60 7.23
N HIS A 123 9.20 -9.43 7.12
CA HIS A 123 8.22 -10.52 7.03
C HIS A 123 8.33 -11.55 8.18
N LYS A 124 8.83 -11.10 9.32
CA LYS A 124 9.08 -11.88 10.53
C LYS A 124 8.84 -11.03 11.76
N VAL A 125 8.61 -11.69 12.88
CA VAL A 125 8.59 -11.06 14.20
C VAL A 125 9.48 -11.84 15.16
N THR A 126 10.21 -11.12 16.01
CA THR A 126 11.03 -11.74 17.05
C THR A 126 10.46 -11.39 18.43
N VAL A 127 10.07 -12.41 19.18
CA VAL A 127 9.52 -12.28 20.54
C VAL A 127 10.33 -13.17 21.48
N ASP A 128 10.88 -12.60 22.53
CA ASP A 128 11.70 -13.29 23.55
C ASP A 128 12.82 -14.15 22.93
N GLY A 129 13.49 -13.60 21.90
CA GLY A 129 14.62 -14.26 21.23
C GLY A 129 14.23 -15.36 20.24
N LYS A 130 12.94 -15.64 20.05
CA LYS A 130 12.44 -16.57 19.03
C LYS A 130 11.84 -15.80 17.86
N THR A 131 12.20 -16.18 16.63
CA THR A 131 11.69 -15.56 15.39
C THR A 131 10.59 -16.41 14.78
N TYR A 132 9.50 -15.75 14.39
CA TYR A 132 8.32 -16.36 13.77
C TYR A 132 8.09 -15.71 12.41
N ASP A 133 7.93 -16.54 11.37
CA ASP A 133 7.58 -16.07 10.02
C ASP A 133 6.13 -15.58 9.99
N LEU A 134 5.88 -14.50 9.25
CA LEU A 134 4.53 -14.03 9.00
C LEU A 134 3.84 -14.88 7.92
N PRO A 135 2.50 -14.96 7.91
CA PRO A 135 1.76 -15.60 6.83
C PRO A 135 2.12 -15.03 5.45
N ASN A 136 2.17 -15.88 4.42
CA ASN A 136 2.43 -15.44 3.06
C ASN A 136 1.16 -15.65 2.19
N PRO A 137 0.64 -14.62 1.50
CA PRO A 137 1.13 -13.24 1.50
C PRO A 137 0.86 -12.53 2.84
N PHE A 138 1.69 -11.53 3.17
CA PHE A 138 1.47 -10.59 4.26
C PHE A 138 1.33 -9.18 3.71
N ILE A 139 0.17 -8.58 3.88
CA ILE A 139 -0.20 -7.27 3.33
C ILE A 139 -0.71 -6.39 4.45
N VAL A 140 -0.24 -5.16 4.51
CA VAL A 140 -0.77 -4.14 5.41
C VAL A 140 -1.46 -3.05 4.58
N LEU A 141 -2.73 -2.83 4.86
CA LEU A 141 -3.47 -1.64 4.46
C LEU A 141 -3.55 -0.74 5.68
N ALA A 142 -2.69 0.27 5.73
CA ALA A 142 -2.67 1.22 6.83
C ALA A 142 -3.51 2.44 6.49
N THR A 143 -4.19 3.01 7.49
CA THR A 143 -4.85 4.29 7.34
C THR A 143 -4.21 5.33 8.25
N GLN A 144 -4.18 6.57 7.79
CA GLN A 144 -3.86 7.71 8.63
C GLN A 144 -4.83 8.86 8.36
N ASN A 145 -5.05 9.66 9.39
CA ASN A 145 -5.80 10.90 9.25
C ASN A 145 -4.84 12.03 8.87
N PRO A 146 -5.29 13.03 8.09
CA PRO A 146 -4.47 14.17 7.73
C PRO A 146 -3.92 14.90 8.95
N VAL A 147 -2.83 15.61 8.73
CA VAL A 147 -2.16 16.46 9.72
C VAL A 147 -3.14 17.44 10.35
N GLY A 148 -3.06 17.61 11.68
CA GLY A 148 -3.93 18.54 12.43
C GLY A 148 -5.12 17.87 13.12
N SER A 149 -5.36 16.57 12.94
CA SER A 149 -6.31 15.83 13.77
C SER A 149 -5.77 15.69 15.20
N ALA A 150 -6.63 15.92 16.20
CA ALA A 150 -6.24 15.83 17.61
C ALA A 150 -5.65 14.45 17.95
N GLY A 151 -4.50 14.45 18.63
CA GLY A 151 -3.84 13.21 19.09
C GLY A 151 -3.15 12.41 17.99
N THR A 152 -2.79 13.02 16.86
CA THR A 152 -2.04 12.37 15.78
C THR A 152 -0.59 12.84 15.73
N THR A 153 0.34 11.93 15.46
CA THR A 153 1.76 12.20 15.21
C THR A 153 2.11 11.78 13.79
N MET A 154 2.78 12.66 13.03
CA MET A 154 3.19 12.30 11.66
C MET A 154 4.17 11.11 11.67
N LEU A 155 3.98 10.21 10.71
CA LEU A 155 4.98 9.18 10.43
C LEU A 155 6.25 9.84 9.88
N PRO A 156 7.44 9.53 10.40
CA PRO A 156 8.70 9.97 9.80
C PRO A 156 8.86 9.48 8.36
N ASN A 157 9.58 10.24 7.53
CA ASN A 157 9.79 9.86 6.11
C ASN A 157 10.42 8.47 5.94
N SER A 158 11.33 8.07 6.83
CA SER A 158 11.91 6.73 6.82
C SER A 158 10.91 5.61 7.07
N GLN A 159 9.81 5.92 7.72
CA GLN A 159 8.69 5.00 7.95
C GLN A 159 7.70 5.02 6.78
N LEU A 160 7.45 6.19 6.19
CA LEU A 160 6.64 6.31 4.98
C LEU A 160 7.24 5.55 3.79
N ASP A 161 8.56 5.49 3.68
CA ASP A 161 9.28 4.77 2.61
C ASP A 161 9.01 3.25 2.60
N ARG A 162 8.45 2.69 3.67
CA ARG A 162 8.07 1.26 3.75
C ARG A 162 6.77 0.93 3.06
N PHE A 163 5.90 1.91 2.84
CA PHE A 163 4.69 1.74 2.05
C PHE A 163 5.01 1.83 0.56
N LEU A 164 4.48 0.91 -0.24
CA LEU A 164 4.71 0.90 -1.69
C LEU A 164 4.09 2.13 -2.37
N ILE A 165 2.84 2.41 -2.02
CA ILE A 165 2.09 3.58 -2.48
C ILE A 165 1.38 4.27 -1.33
N ARG A 166 1.11 5.58 -1.52
CA ARG A 166 0.16 6.34 -0.72
C ARG A 166 -1.00 6.75 -1.61
N VAL A 167 -2.22 6.44 -1.19
CA VAL A 167 -3.46 6.76 -1.91
C VAL A 167 -4.39 7.59 -1.06
N SER A 168 -5.18 8.45 -1.71
CA SER A 168 -6.28 9.20 -1.09
C SER A 168 -7.57 8.87 -1.80
N MET A 169 -8.57 8.41 -1.05
CA MET A 169 -9.88 8.06 -1.61
C MET A 169 -10.71 9.29 -1.92
N GLY A 170 -10.59 10.34 -1.11
CA GLY A 170 -11.43 11.53 -1.20
C GLY A 170 -12.92 11.22 -1.01
N TYR A 171 -13.74 12.25 -1.02
CA TYR A 171 -15.19 12.05 -1.02
C TYR A 171 -15.68 11.46 -2.35
N PRO A 172 -16.72 10.61 -2.34
CA PRO A 172 -17.35 10.15 -3.57
C PRO A 172 -18.01 11.34 -4.30
N ASP A 173 -18.07 11.26 -5.63
CA ASP A 173 -18.84 12.22 -6.42
C ASP A 173 -20.35 12.13 -6.11
N HIS A 174 -21.14 13.06 -6.64
CA HIS A 174 -22.59 13.11 -6.37
C HIS A 174 -23.29 11.82 -6.79
N LYS A 175 -23.00 11.29 -7.98
CA LYS A 175 -23.62 10.06 -8.51
C LYS A 175 -23.27 8.85 -7.67
N SER A 176 -22.01 8.69 -7.33
CA SER A 176 -21.52 7.63 -6.44
C SER A 176 -22.14 7.74 -5.04
N SER A 177 -22.26 8.95 -4.49
CA SER A 177 -22.92 9.19 -3.21
C SER A 177 -24.38 8.72 -3.22
N VAL A 178 -25.15 9.05 -4.27
CA VAL A 178 -26.53 8.60 -4.42
C VAL A 178 -26.60 7.07 -4.49
N ASN A 179 -25.70 6.43 -5.24
CA ASN A 179 -25.67 4.98 -5.35
C ASN A 179 -25.33 4.33 -4.00
N ILE A 180 -24.32 4.85 -3.28
CA ILE A 180 -23.97 4.36 -1.93
C ILE A 180 -25.18 4.44 -0.98
N LEU A 181 -25.91 5.56 -0.98
CA LEU A 181 -27.11 5.70 -0.14
C LEU A 181 -28.19 4.72 -0.52
N ARG A 182 -28.43 4.51 -1.82
CA ARG A 182 -29.44 3.57 -2.33
C ARG A 182 -29.12 2.14 -1.93
N ASP A 183 -27.87 1.72 -2.16
CA ASP A 183 -27.47 0.33 -1.96
C ASP A 183 -27.37 -0.04 -0.47
N ARG A 184 -26.81 0.86 0.33
CA ARG A 184 -26.61 0.63 1.78
C ARG A 184 -27.86 0.84 2.62
N HIS A 185 -28.92 1.41 2.06
CA HIS A 185 -30.21 1.53 2.75
C HIS A 185 -30.93 0.18 2.89
N VAL A 186 -30.65 -0.77 1.99
CA VAL A 186 -31.31 -2.08 1.97
C VAL A 186 -30.38 -3.17 2.53
N ASP A 187 -29.17 -3.24 2.02
CA ASP A 187 -28.19 -4.28 2.36
C ASP A 187 -26.75 -3.72 2.40
N ASN A 188 -25.85 -4.47 3.02
CA ASN A 188 -24.42 -4.15 2.94
C ASN A 188 -23.79 -4.89 1.74
N PRO A 189 -23.30 -4.18 0.68
CA PRO A 189 -22.70 -4.83 -0.50
C PRO A 189 -21.55 -5.78 -0.15
N LEU A 190 -20.82 -5.50 0.93
CA LEU A 190 -19.75 -6.37 1.40
C LEU A 190 -20.24 -7.78 1.75
N ASP A 191 -21.48 -7.93 2.24
CA ASP A 191 -22.01 -9.25 2.65
C ASP A 191 -22.27 -10.14 1.44
N ARG A 192 -22.56 -9.55 0.28
CA ARG A 192 -22.80 -10.26 -0.99
C ARG A 192 -21.51 -10.59 -1.74
N ALA A 193 -20.42 -9.86 -1.52
CA ALA A 193 -19.14 -10.11 -2.16
C ALA A 193 -18.64 -11.54 -1.87
N TYR A 194 -17.95 -12.14 -2.80
CA TYR A 194 -17.40 -13.50 -2.68
C TYR A 194 -15.92 -13.55 -3.03
N ALA A 195 -15.25 -14.64 -2.66
CA ALA A 195 -13.85 -14.84 -3.00
C ALA A 195 -13.73 -15.25 -4.48
N VAL A 196 -13.09 -14.40 -5.28
CA VAL A 196 -12.81 -14.65 -6.70
C VAL A 196 -11.58 -15.53 -6.87
N VAL A 197 -10.62 -15.38 -5.95
CA VAL A 197 -9.40 -16.19 -5.88
C VAL A 197 -9.18 -16.66 -4.44
N ASN A 198 -8.48 -17.77 -4.32
CA ASN A 198 -7.91 -18.21 -3.05
C ASN A 198 -6.46 -17.71 -2.89
N LYS A 199 -5.87 -18.01 -1.74
CA LYS A 199 -4.51 -17.60 -1.40
C LYS A 199 -3.45 -18.13 -2.39
N GLU A 200 -3.59 -19.38 -2.81
CA GLU A 200 -2.67 -20.06 -3.73
C GLU A 200 -2.74 -19.43 -5.13
N GLU A 201 -3.94 -19.15 -5.62
CA GLU A 201 -4.17 -18.46 -6.89
C GLU A 201 -3.60 -17.03 -6.87
N LEU A 202 -3.81 -16.30 -5.76
CA LEU A 202 -3.23 -14.96 -5.59
C LEU A 202 -1.69 -15.00 -5.62
N LEU A 203 -1.07 -15.97 -4.94
CA LEU A 203 0.39 -16.16 -4.98
C LEU A 203 0.87 -16.52 -6.40
N GLY A 204 0.07 -17.24 -7.19
CA GLY A 204 0.32 -17.47 -8.60
C GLY A 204 0.38 -16.17 -9.39
N LEU A 205 -0.63 -15.29 -9.24
CA LEU A 205 -0.66 -13.97 -9.88
C LEU A 205 0.54 -13.11 -9.47
N VAL A 206 0.92 -13.12 -8.19
CA VAL A 206 2.13 -12.44 -7.69
C VAL A 206 3.40 -12.94 -8.37
N GLN A 207 3.55 -14.25 -8.57
CA GLN A 207 4.70 -14.81 -9.28
C GLN A 207 4.72 -14.41 -10.75
N ASP A 208 3.56 -14.33 -11.40
CA ASP A 208 3.48 -13.89 -12.79
C ASP A 208 3.85 -12.42 -12.94
N VAL A 209 3.40 -11.54 -12.03
CA VAL A 209 3.85 -10.13 -11.99
C VAL A 209 5.37 -10.04 -11.82
N ARG A 210 5.98 -10.87 -10.98
CA ARG A 210 7.44 -10.88 -10.80
C ARG A 210 8.20 -11.22 -12.08
N LYS A 211 7.64 -12.12 -12.93
CA LYS A 211 8.24 -12.56 -14.20
C LYS A 211 8.11 -11.53 -15.33
N VAL A 212 7.26 -10.49 -15.17
CA VAL A 212 7.15 -9.41 -16.18
C VAL A 212 8.54 -8.86 -16.48
N ASP A 213 8.91 -8.84 -17.75
CA ASP A 213 10.23 -8.40 -18.21
C ASP A 213 10.40 -6.89 -18.04
N MET A 214 11.61 -6.44 -17.71
CA MET A 214 11.97 -5.04 -17.60
C MET A 214 13.36 -4.83 -18.20
N ARG A 215 13.40 -4.30 -19.42
CA ARG A 215 14.65 -4.08 -20.17
C ARG A 215 15.52 -3.03 -19.50
N ASP A 216 16.84 -3.11 -19.73
CA ASP A 216 17.83 -2.16 -19.19
C ASP A 216 17.52 -0.70 -19.54
N THR A 217 16.96 -0.44 -20.74
CA THR A 217 16.53 0.91 -21.15
C THR A 217 15.43 1.47 -20.25
N VAL A 218 14.53 0.64 -19.73
CA VAL A 218 13.49 1.06 -18.78
C VAL A 218 14.08 1.23 -17.38
N LEU A 219 15.03 0.37 -16.98
CA LEU A 219 15.75 0.51 -15.70
C LEU A 219 16.57 1.81 -15.68
N ASP A 220 17.23 2.16 -16.79
CA ASP A 220 17.95 3.43 -16.96
C ASP A 220 17.00 4.63 -16.84
N TYR A 221 15.83 4.56 -17.47
CA TYR A 221 14.80 5.59 -17.34
C TYR A 221 14.33 5.78 -15.91
N VAL A 222 14.03 4.70 -15.17
CA VAL A 222 13.70 4.76 -13.74
C VAL A 222 14.82 5.42 -12.95
N THR A 223 16.07 5.02 -13.21
CA THR A 223 17.25 5.58 -12.53
C THR A 223 17.37 7.07 -12.79
N THR A 224 17.24 7.50 -14.05
CA THR A 224 17.27 8.91 -14.45
C THR A 224 16.19 9.73 -13.74
N LEU A 225 14.95 9.24 -13.70
CA LEU A 225 13.86 9.90 -12.98
C LEU A 225 14.18 10.06 -11.49
N VAL A 226 14.66 9.00 -10.84
CA VAL A 226 15.01 9.00 -9.42
C VAL A 226 16.18 9.95 -9.13
N GLU A 227 17.21 9.98 -9.95
CA GLU A 227 18.36 10.91 -9.81
C GLU A 227 17.91 12.36 -9.95
N LYS A 228 17.02 12.66 -10.89
CA LYS A 228 16.43 14.00 -11.03
C LYS A 228 15.67 14.42 -9.77
N THR A 229 15.02 13.51 -9.04
CA THR A 229 14.41 13.86 -7.75
C THR A 229 15.44 14.31 -6.71
N ARG A 230 16.66 13.74 -6.73
CA ARG A 230 17.74 14.07 -5.78
C ARG A 230 18.45 15.38 -6.11
N SER A 231 18.48 15.75 -7.38
CA SER A 231 19.14 16.98 -7.85
C SER A 231 18.18 18.14 -8.06
N HIS A 232 16.87 17.96 -7.85
CA HIS A 232 15.87 19.00 -8.10
C HIS A 232 15.99 20.15 -7.10
N PRO A 233 15.97 21.44 -7.56
CA PRO A 233 16.21 22.62 -6.71
C PRO A 233 15.22 22.78 -5.53
N GLN A 234 14.02 22.24 -5.65
CA GLN A 234 12.97 22.33 -4.62
C GLN A 234 12.97 21.15 -3.63
N VAL A 235 13.83 20.15 -3.85
CA VAL A 235 13.86 18.92 -3.05
C VAL A 235 14.98 18.97 -2.02
N ALA A 236 14.67 18.63 -0.78
CA ALA A 236 15.64 18.46 0.29
C ALA A 236 16.07 16.98 0.44
N LEU A 237 15.13 16.04 0.19
CA LEU A 237 15.41 14.61 0.18
C LEU A 237 14.65 13.97 -0.98
N GLY A 238 15.41 13.43 -1.95
CA GLY A 238 14.87 12.72 -3.11
C GLY A 238 14.58 11.24 -2.82
N VAL A 239 14.12 10.54 -3.84
CA VAL A 239 13.72 9.13 -3.76
C VAL A 239 14.92 8.23 -3.47
N SER A 240 14.76 7.31 -2.51
CA SER A 240 15.77 6.33 -2.10
C SER A 240 15.94 5.20 -3.13
N PRO A 241 17.02 4.37 -3.05
CA PRO A 241 17.12 3.15 -3.85
C PRO A 241 15.95 2.19 -3.60
N ARG A 242 15.40 2.12 -2.37
CA ARG A 242 14.18 1.37 -2.06
C ARG A 242 13.00 1.89 -2.86
N GLY A 243 12.85 3.23 -2.98
CA GLY A 243 11.83 3.86 -3.81
C GLY A 243 11.99 3.53 -5.29
N ALA A 244 13.21 3.47 -5.83
CA ALA A 244 13.47 3.02 -7.20
C ALA A 244 12.99 1.57 -7.43
N LEU A 245 13.32 0.65 -6.52
CA LEU A 245 12.81 -0.73 -6.56
C LEU A 245 11.29 -0.79 -6.44
N ALA A 246 10.68 0.10 -5.65
CA ALA A 246 9.23 0.20 -5.54
C ALA A 246 8.59 0.63 -6.89
N VAL A 247 9.19 1.59 -7.60
CA VAL A 247 8.78 1.98 -8.96
C VAL A 247 8.84 0.79 -9.91
N CYS A 248 9.93 0.03 -9.94
CA CYS A 248 10.07 -1.15 -10.80
C CYS A 248 8.99 -2.19 -10.49
N ARG A 249 8.75 -2.52 -9.21
CA ARG A 249 7.73 -3.49 -8.81
C ARG A 249 6.32 -3.05 -9.22
N MET A 250 5.99 -1.79 -9.00
CA MET A 250 4.68 -1.25 -9.32
C MET A 250 4.47 -1.16 -10.85
N ALA A 251 5.50 -0.78 -11.63
CA ALA A 251 5.44 -0.76 -13.09
C ALA A 251 5.21 -2.16 -13.69
N LYS A 252 5.82 -3.20 -13.11
CA LYS A 252 5.54 -4.60 -13.49
C LYS A 252 4.08 -4.99 -13.25
N ALA A 253 3.53 -4.61 -12.09
CA ALA A 253 2.13 -4.85 -11.78
C ALA A 253 1.21 -4.09 -12.74
N TYR A 254 1.52 -2.84 -13.05
CA TYR A 254 0.77 -2.04 -14.03
C TYR A 254 0.77 -2.67 -15.42
N ALA A 255 1.94 -3.11 -15.93
CA ALA A 255 2.06 -3.80 -17.21
C ALA A 255 1.22 -5.09 -17.24
N TYR A 256 1.29 -5.88 -16.15
CA TYR A 256 0.54 -7.13 -16.01
C TYR A 256 -0.98 -6.92 -16.01
N LEU A 257 -1.49 -5.92 -15.29
CA LEU A 257 -2.91 -5.54 -15.31
C LEU A 257 -3.36 -5.19 -16.73
N ASN A 258 -2.50 -4.53 -17.51
CA ASN A 258 -2.76 -4.18 -18.91
C ASN A 258 -2.52 -5.34 -19.88
N GLY A 259 -2.31 -6.57 -19.38
CA GLY A 259 -2.20 -7.80 -20.21
C GLY A 259 -0.86 -7.95 -20.93
N ARG A 260 0.20 -7.31 -20.42
CA ARG A 260 1.55 -7.38 -21.01
C ARG A 260 2.50 -8.13 -20.07
N ASP A 261 3.44 -8.83 -20.65
CA ASP A 261 4.53 -9.56 -19.98
C ASP A 261 5.85 -8.77 -19.99
N PHE A 262 5.82 -7.50 -20.39
CA PHE A 262 6.95 -6.57 -20.37
C PHE A 262 6.51 -5.17 -19.97
N VAL A 263 7.43 -4.43 -19.35
CA VAL A 263 7.23 -3.04 -18.92
C VAL A 263 7.61 -2.07 -20.03
N MET A 264 6.76 -1.05 -20.23
CA MET A 264 7.03 0.09 -21.10
C MET A 264 7.40 1.35 -20.28
N PRO A 265 8.14 2.31 -20.84
CA PRO A 265 8.42 3.57 -20.13
C PRO A 265 7.16 4.32 -19.68
N GLU A 266 6.08 4.22 -20.44
CA GLU A 266 4.76 4.80 -20.11
C GLU A 266 4.17 4.20 -18.83
N ASP A 267 4.45 2.93 -18.54
CA ASP A 267 4.00 2.28 -17.31
C ASP A 267 4.69 2.89 -16.10
N VAL A 268 5.99 3.17 -16.24
CA VAL A 268 6.77 3.87 -15.21
C VAL A 268 6.19 5.26 -14.97
N ALA A 269 5.94 6.02 -16.04
CA ALA A 269 5.38 7.36 -15.95
C ALA A 269 4.00 7.37 -15.26
N ALA A 270 3.15 6.38 -15.58
CA ALA A 270 1.80 6.27 -15.03
C ALA A 270 1.77 6.09 -13.50
N ILE A 271 2.76 5.37 -12.92
CA ILE A 271 2.75 5.06 -11.48
C ILE A 271 3.79 5.88 -10.68
N PHE A 272 4.65 6.63 -11.33
CA PHE A 272 5.79 7.27 -10.69
C PHE A 272 5.38 8.21 -9.55
N THR A 273 4.34 9.02 -9.76
CA THR A 273 3.84 9.95 -8.75
C THR A 273 3.27 9.20 -7.54
N ASP A 274 2.46 8.17 -7.75
CA ASP A 274 1.84 7.40 -6.66
C ASP A 274 2.87 6.70 -5.77
N VAL A 275 3.98 6.26 -6.37
CA VAL A 275 5.08 5.61 -5.65
C VAL A 275 6.00 6.63 -5.00
N CYS A 276 6.26 7.78 -5.62
CA CYS A 276 7.34 8.67 -5.20
C CYS A 276 6.89 9.86 -4.34
N ALA A 277 5.63 10.31 -4.42
CA ALA A 277 5.18 11.54 -3.77
C ALA A 277 5.38 11.54 -2.25
N HIS A 278 5.06 10.44 -1.58
CA HIS A 278 5.21 10.30 -0.13
C HIS A 278 6.65 10.07 0.33
N ARG A 279 7.59 9.85 -0.60
CA ARG A 279 9.03 9.67 -0.38
C ARG A 279 9.83 10.96 -0.56
N LEU A 280 9.21 11.97 -1.20
CA LEU A 280 9.86 13.22 -1.53
C LEU A 280 9.70 14.23 -0.40
N MET A 281 10.79 14.81 0.07
CA MET A 281 10.74 15.91 1.02
C MET A 281 11.17 17.20 0.34
N LEU A 282 10.25 18.15 0.27
CA LEU A 282 10.53 19.48 -0.27
C LEU A 282 11.35 20.31 0.72
N ASN A 283 12.19 21.20 0.20
CA ASN A 283 12.96 22.13 1.03
C ASN A 283 12.05 23.24 1.63
N SER A 284 12.60 23.98 2.58
CA SER A 284 11.83 25.00 3.31
C SER A 284 11.23 26.07 2.38
N LYS A 285 11.95 26.46 1.33
CA LYS A 285 11.48 27.48 0.38
C LYS A 285 10.26 26.99 -0.40
N ALA A 286 10.33 25.77 -0.95
CA ALA A 286 9.21 25.16 -1.68
C ALA A 286 7.98 24.97 -0.78
N ARG A 287 8.18 24.55 0.48
CA ARG A 287 7.09 24.40 1.44
C ARG A 287 6.43 25.74 1.81
N MET A 288 7.20 26.82 1.92
CA MET A 288 6.67 28.18 2.15
C MET A 288 5.85 28.69 0.95
N MET A 289 6.14 28.19 -0.25
CA MET A 289 5.37 28.49 -1.48
C MET A 289 4.18 27.53 -1.68
N GLU A 290 3.87 26.68 -0.70
CA GLU A 290 2.81 25.67 -0.75
C GLU A 290 2.94 24.68 -1.92
N GLU A 291 4.18 24.48 -2.41
CA GLU A 291 4.47 23.53 -3.48
C GLU A 291 4.18 22.10 -3.01
N LYS A 292 3.75 21.24 -3.94
CA LYS A 292 3.41 19.85 -3.67
C LYS A 292 4.42 18.90 -4.29
N PRO A 293 4.76 17.78 -3.61
CA PRO A 293 5.61 16.75 -4.20
C PRO A 293 5.14 16.27 -5.57
N GLU A 294 3.82 16.15 -5.75
CA GLU A 294 3.19 15.72 -7.01
C GLU A 294 3.50 16.68 -8.17
N THR A 295 3.51 18.00 -7.93
CA THR A 295 3.87 19.01 -8.95
C THR A 295 5.33 18.85 -9.40
N VAL A 296 6.24 18.68 -8.44
CA VAL A 296 7.67 18.47 -8.72
C VAL A 296 7.90 17.19 -9.52
N LEU A 297 7.21 16.08 -9.15
CA LEU A 297 7.32 14.82 -9.88
C LEU A 297 6.75 14.92 -11.30
N ALA A 298 5.65 15.63 -11.48
CA ALA A 298 5.08 15.89 -12.82
C ALA A 298 6.03 16.72 -13.70
N GLU A 299 6.74 17.71 -13.13
CA GLU A 299 7.77 18.47 -13.84
C GLU A 299 8.94 17.57 -14.26
N ILE A 300 9.43 16.72 -13.36
CA ILE A 300 10.50 15.76 -13.65
C ILE A 300 10.08 14.81 -14.78
N LEU A 301 8.88 14.26 -14.75
CA LEU A 301 8.36 13.41 -15.83
C LEU A 301 8.31 14.16 -17.16
N LYS A 302 7.82 15.40 -17.17
CA LYS A 302 7.70 16.23 -18.37
C LYS A 302 9.06 16.61 -18.99
N THR A 303 10.08 16.80 -18.15
CA THR A 303 11.43 17.23 -18.56
C THR A 303 12.41 16.07 -18.76
N THR A 304 11.95 14.83 -18.66
CA THR A 304 12.78 13.65 -18.90
C THR A 304 12.32 12.95 -20.16
N ASP A 305 13.24 12.82 -21.12
CA ASP A 305 12.94 12.14 -22.37
C ASP A 305 12.58 10.67 -22.10
N MET A 306 11.46 10.25 -22.66
CA MET A 306 11.02 8.87 -22.57
C MET A 306 11.75 8.03 -23.62
N PRO A 307 12.41 6.92 -23.24
CA PRO A 307 13.16 6.13 -24.19
C PRO A 307 12.24 5.43 -25.19
N VAL A 308 12.64 5.41 -26.46
CA VAL A 308 11.95 4.66 -27.50
C VAL A 308 12.44 3.21 -27.45
N LEU A 309 11.54 2.27 -27.15
CA LEU A 309 11.86 0.86 -27.19
C LEU A 309 12.01 0.42 -28.65
N LYS A 310 13.25 0.17 -29.10
CA LYS A 310 13.48 -0.48 -30.38
C LYS A 310 12.93 -1.91 -30.32
N LYS A 311 12.17 -2.30 -31.36
CA LYS A 311 11.66 -3.66 -31.52
C LYS A 311 12.74 -4.71 -31.55
#